data_1d1c0835e99ff6524f5d9f04884977e9
#
_entry.id   1d1c0835e99ff6524f5d9f04884977e9
#
_cell.length_a   1.000
_cell.length_b   1.000
_cell.length_c   1.000
_cell.angle_alpha   90.00
_cell.angle_beta   90.00
_cell.angle_gamma   90.00
#
_symmetry.space_group_name_H-M   'P 1'
#
loop_
_entity.id
_entity.type
_entity.pdbx_description
1 polymer ?
#
loop_
_entity_poly.entity_id
_entity_poly.type
_entity_poly.pdbx_seq_one_letter_code
_entity_poly.pdbx_strand_id
1 'polypeptide(L)'
;GTVGTGKSTVATEVGHVLDIVRIQSTDMLREVMRMMMPKRLAPVLHKSSFNAWKALPIQDTKERDRDQLVADGYRNQARLLAGPCEAVLQRAVEESVPVILEGVHVLPDLRQCMPEESDAITVHVTLAVLKAKQLKARLRGRSEDAPKRRAKRYLNRFDSIWSLQSFLLSEADRCDVPIITNDDKEKTVQQVIQQVNYELSRHFSGTARDVFGDAARRVETETGQQGWYEAVGVLVDL
;
A
#
# COMPACT_ATOMS: atom_id res chain seq x y z
N GLY A 1 3.23 -3.38 1.42
CA GLY A 1 3.82 -4.01 2.63
C GLY A 1 3.08 -5.25 3.09
N THR A 2 3.68 -6.11 3.95
CA THR A 2 3.12 -7.39 4.41
C THR A 2 2.04 -7.25 5.49
N VAL A 3 1.54 -8.39 5.98
CA VAL A 3 0.66 -8.43 7.16
C VAL A 3 1.39 -7.90 8.42
N GLY A 4 0.72 -7.05 9.19
CA GLY A 4 1.29 -6.47 10.42
C GLY A 4 2.05 -5.16 10.23
N THR A 5 2.26 -4.68 9.01
CA THR A 5 2.94 -3.39 8.75
C THR A 5 2.06 -2.16 8.96
N GLY A 6 0.76 -2.31 9.23
CA GLY A 6 -0.15 -1.21 9.55
C GLY A 6 -0.78 -0.52 8.34
N LYS A 7 -0.72 -1.11 7.14
CA LYS A 7 -1.25 -0.53 5.89
C LYS A 7 -2.66 0.05 6.00
N SER A 8 -3.62 -0.77 6.39
CA SER A 8 -5.02 -0.33 6.46
C SER A 8 -5.23 0.81 7.44
N THR A 9 -4.54 0.79 8.59
CA THR A 9 -4.59 1.86 9.59
C THR A 9 -4.02 3.16 9.01
N VAL A 10 -2.83 3.11 8.39
CA VAL A 10 -2.21 4.28 7.76
C VAL A 10 -3.06 4.78 6.59
N ALA A 11 -3.56 3.88 5.73
CA ALA A 11 -4.43 4.24 4.61
C ALA A 11 -5.70 4.98 5.07
N THR A 12 -6.33 4.53 6.16
CA THR A 12 -7.50 5.19 6.73
C THR A 12 -7.16 6.59 7.26
N GLU A 13 -6.06 6.74 7.97
CA GLU A 13 -5.64 8.06 8.50
C GLU A 13 -5.24 9.03 7.37
N VAL A 14 -4.48 8.55 6.38
CA VAL A 14 -4.14 9.35 5.20
C VAL A 14 -5.40 9.76 4.44
N GLY A 15 -6.34 8.82 4.24
CA GLY A 15 -7.63 9.12 3.62
C GLY A 15 -8.41 10.19 4.38
N HIS A 16 -8.40 10.12 5.71
CA HIS A 16 -9.05 11.14 6.55
C HIS A 16 -8.39 12.52 6.42
N VAL A 17 -7.05 12.58 6.45
CA VAL A 17 -6.32 13.85 6.34
C VAL A 17 -6.46 14.48 4.96
N LEU A 18 -6.49 13.67 3.89
CA LEU A 18 -6.60 14.14 2.51
C LEU A 18 -8.05 14.19 1.98
N ASP A 19 -9.05 13.95 2.84
CA ASP A 19 -10.48 13.86 2.49
C ASP A 19 -10.75 12.84 1.35
N ILE A 20 -10.00 11.73 1.34
CA ILE A 20 -10.17 10.65 0.36
C ILE A 20 -11.08 9.58 0.96
N VAL A 21 -12.33 9.55 0.55
CA VAL A 21 -13.35 8.60 1.05
C VAL A 21 -13.24 7.20 0.43
N ARG A 22 -12.59 7.08 -0.74
CA ARG A 22 -12.47 5.80 -1.45
C ARG A 22 -11.18 5.09 -1.06
N ILE A 23 -11.29 4.15 -0.13
CA ILE A 23 -10.17 3.28 0.28
C ILE A 23 -10.53 1.85 -0.11
N GLN A 24 -9.74 1.26 -1.01
CA GLN A 24 -9.96 -0.09 -1.52
C GLN A 24 -8.86 -1.03 -1.03
N SER A 25 -9.27 -2.20 -0.54
CA SER A 25 -8.34 -3.21 -0.04
C SER A 25 -8.14 -4.33 -1.06
N THR A 26 -6.88 -4.63 -1.38
CA THR A 26 -6.58 -5.78 -2.25
C THR A 26 -6.94 -7.11 -1.60
N ASP A 27 -7.02 -7.19 -0.27
CA ASP A 27 -7.51 -8.38 0.41
C ASP A 27 -9.01 -8.60 0.15
N MET A 28 -9.82 -7.52 0.06
CA MET A 28 -11.22 -7.61 -0.33
C MET A 28 -11.37 -8.02 -1.79
N LEU A 29 -10.57 -7.44 -2.70
CA LEU A 29 -10.55 -7.88 -4.11
C LEU A 29 -10.23 -9.38 -4.22
N ARG A 30 -9.25 -9.86 -3.44
CA ARG A 30 -8.95 -11.29 -3.38
C ARG A 30 -10.12 -12.13 -2.89
N GLU A 31 -10.86 -11.70 -1.88
CA GLU A 31 -12.03 -12.45 -1.39
C GLU A 31 -13.12 -12.54 -2.47
N VAL A 32 -13.39 -11.45 -3.21
CA VAL A 32 -14.31 -11.47 -4.35
C VAL A 32 -13.83 -12.45 -5.42
N MET A 33 -12.56 -12.36 -5.82
CA MET A 33 -11.98 -13.28 -6.82
C MET A 33 -12.04 -14.75 -6.37
N ARG A 34 -11.85 -15.03 -5.08
CA ARG A 34 -12.00 -16.39 -4.52
C ARG A 34 -13.40 -16.94 -4.63
N MET A 35 -14.42 -16.10 -4.56
CA MET A 35 -15.81 -16.50 -4.73
C MET A 35 -16.11 -16.83 -6.21
N MET A 36 -15.51 -16.09 -7.13
CA MET A 36 -15.71 -16.28 -8.56
C MET A 36 -14.87 -17.43 -9.14
N MET A 37 -13.67 -17.66 -8.61
CA MET A 37 -12.72 -18.65 -9.15
C MET A 37 -12.62 -19.88 -8.25
N PRO A 38 -13.04 -21.08 -8.73
CA PRO A 38 -12.89 -22.32 -7.97
C PRO A 38 -11.43 -22.60 -7.60
N LYS A 39 -11.21 -23.18 -6.43
CA LYS A 39 -9.88 -23.51 -5.91
C LYS A 39 -9.04 -24.36 -6.86
N ARG A 40 -9.65 -25.22 -7.68
CA ARG A 40 -8.95 -26.04 -8.68
C ARG A 40 -8.34 -25.24 -9.83
N LEU A 41 -8.92 -24.07 -10.16
CA LEU A 41 -8.45 -23.20 -11.24
C LEU A 41 -7.43 -22.18 -10.73
N ALA A 42 -7.65 -21.62 -9.54
CA ALA A 42 -6.75 -20.63 -8.97
C ALA A 42 -6.41 -20.97 -7.50
N PRO A 43 -5.67 -22.05 -7.24
CA PRO A 43 -5.39 -22.53 -5.88
C PRO A 43 -4.62 -21.50 -5.03
N VAL A 44 -3.81 -20.64 -5.64
CA VAL A 44 -3.03 -19.60 -4.95
C VAL A 44 -3.93 -18.53 -4.31
N LEU A 45 -5.08 -18.17 -4.92
CA LEU A 45 -6.04 -17.21 -4.35
C LEU A 45 -6.63 -17.69 -3.03
N HIS A 46 -6.71 -19.01 -2.84
CA HIS A 46 -7.27 -19.65 -1.63
C HIS A 46 -6.25 -19.84 -0.51
N LYS A 47 -5.06 -19.25 -0.64
CA LYS A 47 -4.03 -19.19 0.40
C LYS A 47 -3.82 -17.74 0.84
N SER A 48 -3.24 -17.54 2.04
CA SER A 48 -2.69 -16.22 2.40
C SER A 48 -1.44 -15.93 1.57
N SER A 49 -1.14 -14.66 1.31
CA SER A 49 -0.02 -14.21 0.47
C SER A 49 1.32 -14.87 0.84
N PHE A 50 1.63 -14.95 2.13
CA PHE A 50 2.84 -15.60 2.65
C PHE A 50 2.81 -17.14 2.61
N ASN A 51 1.69 -17.77 2.22
CA ASN A 51 1.54 -19.22 2.06
C ASN A 51 1.12 -19.61 0.62
N ALA A 52 1.01 -18.67 -0.29
CA ALA A 52 0.57 -18.93 -1.66
C ALA A 52 1.47 -19.95 -2.36
N TRP A 53 2.78 -19.95 -2.04
CA TRP A 53 3.74 -20.93 -2.54
C TRP A 53 3.35 -22.41 -2.33
N LYS A 54 2.56 -22.71 -1.30
CA LYS A 54 2.05 -24.07 -1.03
C LYS A 54 1.01 -24.55 -2.04
N ALA A 55 0.59 -23.69 -2.92
CA ALA A 55 -0.33 -24.00 -4.01
C ALA A 55 0.35 -24.01 -5.38
N LEU A 56 1.68 -23.82 -5.42
CA LEU A 56 2.47 -24.00 -6.64
C LEU A 56 2.56 -25.49 -7.02
N PRO A 57 2.70 -25.82 -8.31
CA PRO A 57 2.94 -27.18 -8.77
C PRO A 57 4.21 -27.78 -8.14
N ILE A 58 4.18 -29.07 -7.78
CA ILE A 58 5.31 -29.75 -7.13
C ILE A 58 6.58 -29.72 -7.99
N GLN A 59 6.44 -29.75 -9.30
CA GLN A 59 7.54 -29.67 -10.26
C GLN A 59 8.35 -28.37 -10.14
N ASP A 60 7.67 -27.27 -9.75
CA ASP A 60 8.29 -25.95 -9.60
C ASP A 60 8.95 -25.74 -8.24
N THR A 61 8.81 -26.71 -7.31
CA THR A 61 9.25 -26.53 -5.92
C THR A 61 10.49 -27.34 -5.55
N LYS A 62 10.93 -28.31 -6.36
CA LYS A 62 11.92 -29.32 -5.98
C LYS A 62 13.35 -28.79 -5.80
N GLU A 63 13.73 -27.67 -6.44
CA GLU A 63 15.10 -27.17 -6.46
C GLU A 63 15.21 -25.71 -5.98
N ARG A 64 14.13 -25.14 -5.43
CA ARG A 64 14.09 -23.74 -5.05
C ARG A 64 14.20 -23.57 -3.55
N ASP A 65 14.96 -22.54 -3.16
CA ASP A 65 14.99 -22.03 -1.81
C ASP A 65 13.59 -21.57 -1.35
N ARG A 66 13.36 -21.64 -0.05
CA ARG A 66 12.09 -21.25 0.57
C ARG A 66 11.70 -19.80 0.29
N ASP A 67 12.68 -18.87 0.28
CA ASP A 67 12.43 -17.46 0.05
C ASP A 67 12.00 -17.22 -1.39
N GLN A 68 12.62 -17.91 -2.35
CA GLN A 68 12.21 -17.92 -3.74
C GLN A 68 10.79 -18.47 -3.91
N LEU A 69 10.47 -19.57 -3.24
CA LEU A 69 9.12 -20.15 -3.29
C LEU A 69 8.06 -19.18 -2.74
N VAL A 70 8.35 -18.49 -1.63
CA VAL A 70 7.44 -17.48 -1.05
C VAL A 70 7.22 -16.34 -2.03
N ALA A 71 8.28 -15.83 -2.65
CA ALA A 71 8.20 -14.78 -3.67
C ALA A 71 7.39 -15.23 -4.89
N ASP A 72 7.63 -16.42 -5.43
CA ASP A 72 6.94 -16.94 -6.61
C ASP A 72 5.45 -17.21 -6.34
N GLY A 73 5.13 -17.78 -5.18
CA GLY A 73 3.75 -17.99 -4.76
C GLY A 73 3.00 -16.65 -4.61
N TYR A 74 3.66 -15.66 -4.05
CA TYR A 74 3.12 -14.32 -3.95
C TYR A 74 2.94 -13.67 -5.32
N ARG A 75 3.96 -13.72 -6.20
CA ARG A 75 3.87 -13.15 -7.56
C ARG A 75 2.70 -13.78 -8.35
N ASN A 76 2.54 -15.10 -8.27
CA ASN A 76 1.42 -15.77 -8.91
C ASN A 76 0.06 -15.28 -8.38
N GLN A 77 -0.05 -15.05 -7.07
CA GLN A 77 -1.28 -14.54 -6.48
C GLN A 77 -1.52 -13.07 -6.87
N ALA A 78 -0.49 -12.23 -6.82
CA ALA A 78 -0.57 -10.81 -7.15
C ALA A 78 -0.94 -10.57 -8.62
N ARG A 79 -0.38 -11.36 -9.55
CA ARG A 79 -0.74 -11.29 -10.98
C ARG A 79 -2.23 -11.56 -11.24
N LEU A 80 -2.85 -12.48 -10.50
CA LEU A 80 -4.28 -12.72 -10.61
C LEU A 80 -5.14 -11.55 -10.10
N LEU A 81 -4.55 -10.69 -9.26
CA LEU A 81 -5.22 -9.50 -8.73
C LEU A 81 -4.87 -8.23 -9.50
N ALA A 82 -3.92 -8.28 -10.44
CA ALA A 82 -3.53 -7.12 -11.24
C ALA A 82 -4.75 -6.52 -11.98
N GLY A 83 -5.51 -7.33 -12.72
CA GLY A 83 -6.70 -6.86 -13.43
C GLY A 83 -7.76 -6.23 -12.52
N PRO A 84 -8.17 -6.85 -11.40
CA PRO A 84 -9.05 -6.20 -10.43
C PRO A 84 -8.50 -4.90 -9.85
N CYS A 85 -7.18 -4.80 -9.58
CA CYS A 85 -6.54 -3.56 -9.12
C CYS A 85 -6.58 -2.49 -10.22
N GLU A 86 -6.24 -2.85 -11.45
CA GLU A 86 -6.32 -1.99 -12.63
C GLU A 86 -7.74 -1.44 -12.84
N ALA A 87 -8.76 -2.30 -12.78
CA ALA A 87 -10.15 -1.88 -12.92
C ALA A 87 -10.58 -0.86 -11.86
N VAL A 88 -10.10 -0.99 -10.61
CA VAL A 88 -10.35 -0.01 -9.55
C VAL A 88 -9.68 1.33 -9.87
N LEU A 89 -8.42 1.32 -10.32
CA LEU A 89 -7.67 2.52 -10.66
C LEU A 89 -8.25 3.20 -11.89
N GLN A 90 -8.56 2.45 -12.95
CA GLN A 90 -9.19 2.97 -14.16
C GLN A 90 -10.54 3.64 -13.85
N ARG A 91 -11.36 3.00 -13.02
CA ARG A 91 -12.64 3.58 -12.58
C ARG A 91 -12.47 4.91 -11.84
N ALA A 92 -11.45 5.01 -11.00
CA ALA A 92 -11.14 6.25 -10.28
C ALA A 92 -10.71 7.37 -11.24
N VAL A 93 -9.90 7.05 -12.26
CA VAL A 93 -9.49 7.98 -13.32
C VAL A 93 -10.69 8.44 -14.14
N GLU A 94 -11.53 7.53 -14.61
CA GLU A 94 -12.74 7.85 -15.40
C GLU A 94 -13.70 8.76 -14.64
N GLU A 95 -13.82 8.60 -13.33
CA GLU A 95 -14.68 9.42 -12.48
C GLU A 95 -13.98 10.69 -11.95
N SER A 96 -12.69 10.86 -12.22
CA SER A 96 -11.86 11.95 -11.69
C SER A 96 -11.95 12.06 -10.15
N VAL A 97 -11.93 10.92 -9.46
CA VAL A 97 -12.05 10.84 -7.99
C VAL A 97 -10.80 10.19 -7.40
N PRO A 98 -10.21 10.78 -6.35
CA PRO A 98 -9.06 10.19 -5.70
C PRO A 98 -9.41 8.85 -5.03
N VAL A 99 -8.47 7.90 -5.07
CA VAL A 99 -8.61 6.57 -4.45
C VAL A 99 -7.32 6.17 -3.76
N ILE A 100 -7.45 5.54 -2.60
CA ILE A 100 -6.34 4.83 -1.95
C ILE A 100 -6.53 3.33 -2.18
N LEU A 101 -5.59 2.69 -2.87
CA LEU A 101 -5.53 1.25 -3.02
C LEU A 101 -4.50 0.70 -2.02
N GLU A 102 -4.95 -0.03 -1.00
CA GLU A 102 -4.07 -0.59 0.01
C GLU A 102 -4.03 -2.12 -0.04
N GLY A 103 -2.91 -2.69 0.32
CA GLY A 103 -2.83 -4.14 0.49
C GLY A 103 -1.44 -4.71 0.26
N VAL A 104 -1.34 -6.03 0.45
CA VAL A 104 -0.11 -6.75 0.19
C VAL A 104 0.11 -7.02 -1.30
N HIS A 105 -0.95 -6.97 -2.11
CA HIS A 105 -0.90 -7.32 -3.54
C HIS A 105 -0.67 -6.12 -4.46
N VAL A 106 -0.52 -4.92 -3.90
CA VAL A 106 -0.06 -3.76 -4.64
C VAL A 106 1.43 -3.96 -4.94
N LEU A 107 1.74 -4.31 -6.18
CA LEU A 107 3.12 -4.54 -6.63
C LEU A 107 3.83 -3.20 -6.86
N PRO A 108 5.14 -3.12 -6.62
CA PRO A 108 5.91 -1.90 -6.89
C PRO A 108 5.89 -1.46 -8.36
N ASP A 109 5.70 -2.38 -9.29
CA ASP A 109 5.58 -2.13 -10.73
C ASP A 109 4.14 -1.77 -11.18
N LEU A 110 3.24 -1.46 -10.23
CA LEU A 110 1.84 -1.12 -10.50
C LEU A 110 1.67 0.09 -11.46
N ARG A 111 2.70 0.93 -11.62
CA ARG A 111 2.70 2.00 -12.63
C ARG A 111 2.42 1.48 -14.05
N GLN A 112 2.75 0.21 -14.33
CA GLN A 112 2.44 -0.45 -15.60
C GLN A 112 0.94 -0.74 -15.78
N CYS A 113 0.17 -0.68 -14.70
CA CYS A 113 -1.29 -0.87 -14.71
C CYS A 113 -2.06 0.45 -14.89
N MET A 114 -1.38 1.59 -14.95
CA MET A 114 -2.01 2.87 -15.22
C MET A 114 -2.13 3.09 -16.74
N PRO A 115 -3.24 3.67 -17.23
CA PRO A 115 -3.34 4.06 -18.62
C PRO A 115 -2.19 4.99 -19.03
N GLU A 116 -1.52 4.72 -20.15
CA GLU A 116 -0.36 5.50 -20.62
C GLU A 116 -0.68 6.99 -20.85
N GLU A 117 -1.94 7.30 -21.19
CA GLU A 117 -2.42 8.66 -21.46
C GLU A 117 -3.13 9.31 -20.24
N SER A 118 -2.92 8.77 -19.04
CA SER A 118 -3.61 9.27 -17.84
C SER A 118 -2.86 10.45 -17.22
N ASP A 119 -3.55 11.57 -17.03
CA ASP A 119 -3.08 12.72 -16.24
C ASP A 119 -3.13 12.47 -14.72
N ALA A 120 -3.47 11.24 -14.30
CA ALA A 120 -3.59 10.90 -12.89
C ALA A 120 -2.23 10.83 -12.20
N ILE A 121 -2.09 11.57 -11.11
CA ILE A 121 -0.90 11.53 -10.26
C ILE A 121 -0.96 10.29 -9.37
N THR A 122 0.03 9.43 -9.51
CA THR A 122 0.14 8.19 -8.75
C THR A 122 1.24 8.29 -7.71
N VAL A 123 0.88 8.12 -6.44
CA VAL A 123 1.81 8.06 -5.32
C VAL A 123 1.87 6.63 -4.81
N HIS A 124 3.04 6.01 -4.89
CA HIS A 124 3.24 4.65 -4.40
C HIS A 124 4.25 4.64 -3.25
N VAL A 125 3.89 3.99 -2.15
CA VAL A 125 4.78 3.80 -1.00
C VAL A 125 4.72 2.36 -0.49
N THR A 126 5.83 1.85 0.02
CA THR A 126 5.90 0.54 0.66
C THR A 126 6.09 0.69 2.16
N LEU A 127 5.10 0.22 2.96
CA LEU A 127 5.22 0.22 4.42
C LEU A 127 5.96 -1.02 4.91
N ALA A 128 6.91 -0.81 5.83
CA ALA A 128 7.73 -1.85 6.44
C ALA A 128 7.75 -1.79 7.97
N VAL A 129 8.09 -2.91 8.61
CA VAL A 129 8.51 -2.99 10.01
C VAL A 129 9.84 -3.73 10.03
N LEU A 130 10.94 -2.98 10.16
CA LEU A 130 12.30 -3.52 9.99
C LEU A 130 12.79 -4.37 11.15
N LYS A 131 12.15 -4.26 12.34
CA LYS A 131 12.52 -5.05 13.53
C LYS A 131 11.64 -6.28 13.66
N ALA A 132 12.20 -7.47 13.50
CA ALA A 132 11.48 -8.76 13.61
C ALA A 132 10.72 -8.90 14.94
N LYS A 133 11.31 -8.43 16.05
CA LYS A 133 10.67 -8.43 17.39
C LYS A 133 9.39 -7.58 17.40
N GLN A 134 9.43 -6.41 16.77
CA GLN A 134 8.30 -5.49 16.69
C GLN A 134 7.19 -6.07 15.79
N LEU A 135 7.54 -6.62 14.61
CA LEU A 135 6.56 -7.27 13.75
C LEU A 135 5.88 -8.45 14.45
N LYS A 136 6.67 -9.30 15.18
CA LYS A 136 6.11 -10.38 16.00
C LYS A 136 5.15 -9.86 17.08
N ALA A 137 5.49 -8.75 17.75
CA ALA A 137 4.62 -8.14 18.77
C ALA A 137 3.30 -7.65 18.15
N ARG A 138 3.34 -6.96 17.00
CA ARG A 138 2.14 -6.51 16.28
C ARG A 138 1.25 -7.67 15.81
N LEU A 139 1.87 -8.77 15.36
CA LEU A 139 1.11 -9.96 14.97
C LEU A 139 0.44 -10.65 16.16
N ARG A 140 0.99 -10.52 17.39
CA ARG A 140 0.36 -10.96 18.64
C ARG A 140 -0.81 -10.05 19.03
N GLY A 141 -0.61 -8.72 19.01
CA GLY A 141 -1.63 -7.73 19.41
C GLY A 141 -2.90 -7.79 18.57
N ARG A 142 -2.80 -8.12 17.28
CA ARG A 142 -3.98 -8.39 16.43
C ARG A 142 -4.92 -9.48 16.95
N SER A 143 -4.54 -10.21 17.99
CA SER A 143 -5.34 -11.25 18.60
C SER A 143 -6.15 -10.81 19.80
N GLU A 144 -5.94 -9.61 20.32
CA GLU A 144 -6.74 -9.07 21.42
C GLU A 144 -8.16 -8.74 20.93
N ASP A 145 -8.28 -8.27 19.67
CA ASP A 145 -9.57 -8.02 18.99
C ASP A 145 -10.06 -9.20 18.15
N ALA A 146 -9.33 -10.33 18.10
CA ALA A 146 -9.67 -11.50 17.28
C ALA A 146 -9.32 -12.81 18.01
N PRO A 147 -10.03 -13.95 17.76
CA PRO A 147 -9.81 -15.19 18.48
C PRO A 147 -8.33 -15.62 18.49
N LYS A 148 -7.81 -15.98 19.66
CA LYS A 148 -6.39 -16.41 19.93
C LYS A 148 -5.78 -17.36 18.89
N ARG A 149 -6.60 -18.09 18.13
CA ARG A 149 -6.19 -18.96 17.02
C ARG A 149 -5.54 -18.21 15.84
N ARG A 150 -5.89 -16.93 15.60
CA ARG A 150 -5.33 -16.17 14.47
C ARG A 150 -3.89 -15.72 14.71
N ALA A 151 -3.57 -15.26 15.93
CA ALA A 151 -2.18 -14.88 16.28
C ALA A 151 -1.21 -16.06 16.18
N LYS A 152 -1.58 -17.21 16.75
CA LYS A 152 -0.76 -18.44 16.67
C LYS A 152 -0.50 -18.85 15.21
N ARG A 153 -1.48 -18.66 14.33
CA ARG A 153 -1.33 -18.93 12.88
C ARG A 153 -0.27 -18.03 12.23
N TYR A 154 -0.24 -16.72 12.55
CA TYR A 154 0.76 -15.80 12.00
C TYR A 154 2.15 -16.08 12.56
N LEU A 155 2.28 -16.30 13.87
CA LEU A 155 3.56 -16.57 14.51
C LEU A 155 4.19 -17.89 14.01
N ASN A 156 3.39 -18.93 13.78
CA ASN A 156 3.84 -20.18 13.20
C ASN A 156 4.29 -20.06 11.72
N ARG A 157 4.04 -18.92 11.09
CA ARG A 157 4.38 -18.61 9.69
C ARG A 157 5.24 -17.36 9.58
N PHE A 158 5.83 -16.94 10.71
CA PHE A 158 6.60 -15.69 10.77
C PHE A 158 7.71 -15.65 9.73
N ASP A 159 8.46 -16.73 9.55
CA ASP A 159 9.55 -16.79 8.58
C ASP A 159 9.06 -16.51 7.15
N SER A 160 7.94 -17.10 6.73
CA SER A 160 7.35 -16.80 5.41
C SER A 160 6.81 -15.37 5.29
N ILE A 161 6.33 -14.77 6.39
CA ILE A 161 5.91 -13.37 6.42
C ILE A 161 7.13 -12.46 6.29
N TRP A 162 8.22 -12.81 6.98
CA TRP A 162 9.47 -12.07 6.95
C TRP A 162 10.14 -12.14 5.58
N SER A 163 10.25 -13.34 5.01
CA SER A 163 10.68 -13.59 3.63
C SER A 163 9.89 -12.75 2.61
N LEU A 164 8.55 -12.75 2.73
CA LEU A 164 7.71 -11.92 1.86
C LEU A 164 7.98 -10.44 2.04
N GLN A 165 8.22 -9.96 3.27
CA GLN A 165 8.59 -8.57 3.50
C GLN A 165 9.91 -8.24 2.82
N SER A 166 10.95 -9.07 3.02
CA SER A 166 12.27 -8.87 2.40
C SER A 166 12.16 -8.82 0.88
N PHE A 167 11.36 -9.71 0.29
CA PHE A 167 11.07 -9.69 -1.14
C PHE A 167 10.40 -8.37 -1.58
N LEU A 168 9.35 -7.92 -0.87
CA LEU A 168 8.65 -6.67 -1.23
C LEU A 168 9.54 -5.43 -1.09
N LEU A 169 10.45 -5.41 -0.11
CA LEU A 169 11.42 -4.32 0.04
C LEU A 169 12.42 -4.31 -1.11
N SER A 170 12.95 -5.47 -1.50
CA SER A 170 13.85 -5.58 -2.67
C SER A 170 13.17 -5.17 -3.97
N GLU A 171 11.88 -5.50 -4.15
CA GLU A 171 11.13 -5.05 -5.33
C GLU A 171 10.85 -3.52 -5.27
N ALA A 172 10.60 -2.97 -4.09
CA ALA A 172 10.43 -1.53 -3.92
C ALA A 172 11.70 -0.76 -4.28
N ASP A 173 12.87 -1.21 -3.78
CA ASP A 173 14.18 -0.65 -4.13
C ASP A 173 14.44 -0.74 -5.64
N ARG A 174 14.15 -1.90 -6.24
CA ARG A 174 14.33 -2.11 -7.69
C ARG A 174 13.46 -1.18 -8.55
N CYS A 175 12.27 -0.82 -8.07
CA CYS A 175 11.31 0.02 -8.78
C CYS A 175 11.34 1.49 -8.32
N ASP A 176 12.31 1.88 -7.52
CA ASP A 176 12.44 3.23 -6.95
C ASP A 176 11.15 3.69 -6.21
N VAL A 177 10.54 2.76 -5.48
CA VAL A 177 9.35 3.01 -4.66
C VAL A 177 9.77 3.31 -3.22
N PRO A 178 9.42 4.48 -2.66
CA PRO A 178 9.78 4.84 -1.30
C PRO A 178 9.35 3.80 -0.26
N ILE A 179 10.29 3.44 0.62
CA ILE A 179 10.06 2.54 1.75
C ILE A 179 9.91 3.38 3.01
N ILE A 180 8.74 3.33 3.62
CA ILE A 180 8.43 4.03 4.86
C ILE A 180 8.35 3.03 6.00
N THR A 181 9.19 3.23 7.03
CA THR A 181 9.21 2.39 8.22
C THR A 181 8.11 2.81 9.18
N ASN A 182 7.16 1.92 9.43
CA ASN A 182 6.08 2.16 10.39
C ASN A 182 6.49 1.72 11.79
N ASP A 183 7.25 2.56 12.48
CA ASP A 183 7.57 2.40 13.91
C ASP A 183 6.55 3.14 14.79
N ASP A 184 6.09 4.31 14.34
CA ASP A 184 5.09 5.17 14.94
C ASP A 184 4.01 5.52 13.90
N LYS A 185 2.73 5.42 14.28
CA LYS A 185 1.62 5.63 13.34
C LYS A 185 1.58 7.07 12.81
N GLU A 186 1.67 8.04 13.69
CA GLU A 186 1.51 9.45 13.34
C GLU A 186 2.63 9.93 12.43
N LYS A 187 3.87 9.59 12.79
CA LYS A 187 5.04 9.87 11.93
C LYS A 187 4.94 9.19 10.57
N THR A 188 4.44 7.96 10.53
CA THR A 188 4.26 7.24 9.27
C THR A 188 3.23 7.91 8.37
N VAL A 189 2.11 8.37 8.94
CA VAL A 189 1.09 9.13 8.21
C VAL A 189 1.68 10.42 7.65
N GLN A 190 2.42 11.17 8.46
CA GLN A 190 3.12 12.39 8.01
C GLN A 190 4.09 12.11 6.86
N GLN A 191 4.90 11.05 6.95
CA GLN A 191 5.83 10.68 5.87
C GLN A 191 5.11 10.30 4.57
N VAL A 192 3.96 9.62 4.67
CA VAL A 192 3.14 9.33 3.48
C VAL A 192 2.59 10.62 2.87
N ILE A 193 2.11 11.56 3.69
CA ILE A 193 1.61 12.86 3.22
C ILE A 193 2.73 13.69 2.59
N GLN A 194 3.94 13.69 3.18
CA GLN A 194 5.12 14.33 2.58
C GLN A 194 5.42 13.75 1.19
N GLN A 195 5.32 12.43 1.02
CA GLN A 195 5.52 11.81 -0.28
C GLN A 195 4.41 12.20 -1.28
N VAL A 196 3.16 12.33 -0.82
CA VAL A 196 2.07 12.86 -1.67
C VAL A 196 2.38 14.28 -2.11
N ASN A 197 2.75 15.16 -1.18
CA ASN A 197 3.10 16.55 -1.48
C ASN A 197 4.30 16.64 -2.43
N TYR A 198 5.30 15.79 -2.24
CA TYR A 198 6.46 15.73 -3.13
C TYR A 198 6.05 15.37 -4.57
N GLU A 199 5.23 14.33 -4.77
CA GLU A 199 4.77 13.96 -6.11
C GLU A 199 3.87 15.04 -6.73
N LEU A 200 2.98 15.64 -5.93
CA LEU A 200 2.17 16.77 -6.39
C LEU A 200 3.03 17.97 -6.85
N SER A 201 4.07 18.31 -6.08
CA SER A 201 4.99 19.40 -6.44
C SER A 201 5.77 19.18 -7.73
N ARG A 202 5.99 17.92 -8.12
CA ARG A 202 6.62 17.57 -9.40
C ARG A 202 5.71 17.76 -10.61
N HIS A 203 4.41 17.62 -10.39
CA HIS A 203 3.41 17.77 -11.45
C HIS A 203 2.87 19.20 -11.57
N PHE A 204 2.83 19.93 -10.47
CA PHE A 204 2.34 21.31 -10.43
C PHE A 204 3.51 22.28 -10.23
N SER A 205 3.92 22.96 -11.29
CA SER A 205 4.97 23.98 -11.26
C SER A 205 4.45 25.39 -10.87
N GLY A 206 3.17 25.49 -10.53
CA GLY A 206 2.50 26.73 -10.18
C GLY A 206 2.80 27.18 -8.75
N THR A 207 2.50 28.45 -8.46
CA THR A 207 2.49 28.97 -7.08
C THR A 207 1.30 28.39 -6.30
N ALA A 208 1.32 28.49 -4.95
CA ALA A 208 0.17 28.12 -4.13
C ALA A 208 -1.13 28.83 -4.59
N ARG A 209 -1.02 30.05 -5.11
CA ARG A 209 -2.13 30.81 -5.70
C ARG A 209 -2.68 30.15 -6.97
N ASP A 210 -1.82 29.60 -7.81
CA ASP A 210 -2.24 28.92 -9.05
C ASP A 210 -2.96 27.60 -8.73
N VAL A 211 -2.53 26.91 -7.66
CA VAL A 211 -3.09 25.62 -7.24
C VAL A 211 -4.39 25.80 -6.42
N PHE A 212 -4.39 26.74 -5.47
CA PHE A 212 -5.50 26.91 -4.52
C PHE A 212 -6.45 28.06 -4.87
N GLY A 213 -6.16 28.86 -5.91
CA GLY A 213 -7.03 29.89 -6.42
C GLY A 213 -7.54 30.87 -5.35
N ASP A 214 -8.88 31.01 -5.26
CA ASP A 214 -9.50 31.94 -4.30
C ASP A 214 -9.38 31.51 -2.82
N ALA A 215 -9.12 30.24 -2.52
CA ALA A 215 -8.84 29.80 -1.16
C ALA A 215 -7.52 30.40 -0.66
N ALA A 216 -6.50 30.52 -1.53
CA ALA A 216 -5.26 31.19 -1.23
C ALA A 216 -5.46 32.67 -0.88
N ARG A 217 -6.33 33.38 -1.59
CA ARG A 217 -6.66 34.79 -1.30
C ARG A 217 -7.30 35.00 0.07
N ARG A 218 -8.16 34.09 0.50
CA ARG A 218 -8.80 34.17 1.82
C ARG A 218 -7.79 34.05 2.95
N VAL A 219 -6.86 33.10 2.84
CA VAL A 219 -5.80 32.91 3.83
C VAL A 219 -4.85 34.11 3.84
N GLU A 220 -4.47 34.67 2.67
CA GLU A 220 -3.64 35.89 2.58
C GLU A 220 -4.30 37.07 3.26
N THR A 221 -5.63 37.24 3.17
CA THR A 221 -6.37 38.37 3.78
C THR A 221 -6.58 38.17 5.28
N GLU A 222 -6.73 36.95 5.77
CA GLU A 222 -6.99 36.66 7.17
C GLU A 222 -5.73 36.59 8.02
N THR A 223 -4.59 36.13 7.48
CA THR A 223 -3.37 35.85 8.22
C THR A 223 -2.17 36.75 7.86
N GLY A 224 -2.27 37.54 6.81
CA GLY A 224 -1.14 38.28 6.23
C GLY A 224 -0.11 37.36 5.55
N GLN A 225 0.88 37.95 4.85
CA GLN A 225 1.88 37.17 4.12
C GLN A 225 2.69 36.21 4.99
N GLN A 226 2.91 36.53 6.26
CA GLN A 226 3.70 35.69 7.17
C GLN A 226 2.95 34.42 7.59
N GLY A 227 1.63 34.49 7.80
CA GLY A 227 0.79 33.33 8.10
C GLY A 227 0.62 32.38 6.91
N TRP A 228 0.88 32.85 5.70
CA TRP A 228 0.89 32.03 4.49
C TRP A 228 2.08 31.07 4.44
N TYR A 229 3.28 31.59 4.76
CA TYR A 229 4.48 30.76 4.83
C TYR A 229 4.39 29.72 5.94
N GLU A 230 3.73 30.04 7.05
CA GLU A 230 3.46 29.09 8.13
C GLU A 230 2.38 28.06 7.75
N ALA A 231 1.31 28.47 7.08
CA ALA A 231 0.25 27.54 6.63
C ALA A 231 0.68 26.66 5.46
N VAL A 232 1.50 27.19 4.54
CA VAL A 232 2.12 26.41 3.44
C VAL A 232 3.33 25.66 3.93
N GLY A 233 4.08 26.18 4.91
CA GLY A 233 5.16 25.47 5.61
C GLY A 233 4.63 24.25 6.36
N VAL A 234 3.44 24.31 6.94
CA VAL A 234 2.73 23.14 7.50
C VAL A 234 2.37 22.11 6.41
N LEU A 235 2.18 22.52 5.16
CA LEU A 235 1.95 21.61 4.02
C LEU A 235 3.26 21.11 3.36
N VAL A 236 4.37 21.83 3.53
CA VAL A 236 5.69 21.50 2.95
C VAL A 236 6.64 20.92 3.99
N ASP A 237 6.52 21.29 5.29
CA ASP A 237 7.30 20.73 6.41
C ASP A 237 6.57 19.63 7.20
N LEU A 238 5.34 19.26 6.83
CA LEU A 238 4.60 18.08 7.28
C LEU A 238 4.78 16.92 6.33
#